data_16951ebd4b9562a55756ed40aa362927
#
_entry.id   16951ebd4b9562a55756ed40aa362927
#
_cell.length_a   1.000
_cell.length_b   1.000
_cell.length_c   1.000
_cell.angle_alpha   90.00
_cell.angle_beta   90.00
_cell.angle_gamma   90.00
#
_symmetry.space_group_name_H-M   'P 1'
#
loop_
_entity.id
_entity.type
_entity.pdbx_description
1 polymer ?
#
loop_
_entity_poly.entity_id
_entity_poly.type
_entity_poly.pdbx_seq_one_letter_code
_entity_poly.pdbx_strand_id
1 'polypeptide(L)'
;MKSAMLAGVFAITAVLNHAQAATSTCPPAQSIKQTALANGGYRYEASLPDGRTWAGENPLAPASYLADATFHDARYDASTKAVTCTYKGPMNNDASFSVTLKPISGWNLIPIAYWRGTYCEDADIAKCAFTHR
;
A
#
# COMPACT_ATOMS: atom_id res chain seq x y z
N MET A 1 -42.06 5.09 28.05
CA MET A 1 -42.59 6.08 27.22
C MET A 1 -41.54 7.04 26.72
N LYS A 2 -40.74 7.51 27.54
CA LYS A 2 -39.79 8.49 27.10
C LYS A 2 -38.62 7.87 26.46
N SER A 3 -38.40 6.62 26.65
CA SER A 3 -37.20 5.98 26.13
C SER A 3 -37.19 5.89 24.61
N ALA A 4 -38.30 6.00 24.00
CA ALA A 4 -38.32 5.80 22.54
C ALA A 4 -37.55 6.82 21.76
N MET A 5 -37.42 8.00 22.28
CA MET A 5 -36.76 9.02 21.51
C MET A 5 -35.30 8.87 21.43
N LEU A 6 -34.71 8.11 22.28
CA LEU A 6 -33.28 7.98 22.28
C LEU A 6 -32.76 7.24 21.10
N ALA A 7 -33.56 6.38 20.51
CA ALA A 7 -33.12 5.58 19.40
C ALA A 7 -32.74 6.41 18.17
N GLY A 8 -33.41 7.52 17.97
CA GLY A 8 -33.14 8.30 16.80
C GLY A 8 -31.79 8.95 16.77
N VAL A 9 -31.20 9.13 17.91
CA VAL A 9 -29.94 9.81 17.98
C VAL A 9 -28.80 8.98 17.38
N PHE A 10 -28.87 7.68 17.53
CA PHE A 10 -27.80 6.83 17.07
C PHE A 10 -27.71 6.74 15.57
N ALA A 11 -28.81 6.86 14.90
CA ALA A 11 -28.79 6.79 13.46
C ALA A 11 -27.97 7.93 12.87
N ILE A 12 -27.93 9.04 13.52
CA ILE A 12 -27.23 10.20 13.03
C ILE A 12 -25.72 10.01 13.12
N THR A 13 -25.26 9.42 14.19
CA THR A 13 -23.82 9.24 14.37
C THR A 13 -23.23 8.27 13.36
N ALA A 14 -23.98 7.28 12.94
CA ALA A 14 -23.46 6.33 11.97
C ALA A 14 -23.14 6.99 10.64
N VAL A 15 -23.87 8.03 10.28
CA VAL A 15 -23.69 8.69 9.00
C VAL A 15 -22.36 9.43 8.92
N LEU A 16 -21.82 9.85 10.04
CA LEU A 16 -20.65 10.70 10.04
C LEU A 16 -19.36 9.98 9.67
N ASN A 17 -19.35 8.66 9.71
CA ASN A 17 -18.11 7.93 9.58
C ASN A 17 -17.66 7.67 8.17
N HIS A 18 -18.56 7.66 7.21
CA HIS A 18 -18.20 7.22 5.87
C HIS A 18 -17.48 8.28 5.04
N ALA A 19 -17.33 9.47 5.55
CA ALA A 19 -16.65 10.54 4.82
C ALA A 19 -15.15 10.59 5.09
N GLN A 20 -14.64 9.75 5.95
CA GLN A 20 -13.26 9.87 6.37
C GLN A 20 -12.30 9.20 5.40
N ALA A 21 -11.11 9.79 5.29
CA ALA A 21 -10.02 9.20 4.52
C ALA A 21 -9.50 7.94 5.20
N ALA A 22 -9.05 7.01 4.40
CA ALA A 22 -8.43 5.80 4.90
C ALA A 22 -6.92 6.01 5.04
N THR A 23 -6.30 5.27 5.97
CA THR A 23 -4.86 5.25 6.15
C THR A 23 -4.35 3.89 5.72
N SER A 24 -3.28 3.88 4.93
CA SER A 24 -2.69 2.65 4.42
C SER A 24 -1.18 2.71 4.46
N THR A 25 -0.58 1.55 4.33
CA THR A 25 0.86 1.40 4.13
C THR A 25 1.09 0.52 2.92
N CYS A 26 2.33 0.44 2.47
CA CYS A 26 2.73 -0.60 1.53
C CYS A 26 2.44 -1.97 2.14
N PRO A 27 2.15 -2.99 1.32
CA PRO A 27 1.91 -4.33 1.87
C PRO A 27 3.19 -4.91 2.46
N PRO A 28 3.11 -5.61 3.58
CA PRO A 28 4.27 -6.36 4.07
C PRO A 28 4.63 -7.46 3.08
N ALA A 29 5.91 -7.77 2.98
CA ALA A 29 6.38 -8.77 2.00
C ALA A 29 5.66 -10.11 2.17
N GLN A 30 5.30 -10.46 3.39
CA GLN A 30 4.63 -11.72 3.67
C GLN A 30 3.23 -11.81 3.05
N SER A 31 2.59 -10.68 2.75
CA SER A 31 1.27 -10.67 2.14
C SER A 31 1.32 -10.64 0.62
N ILE A 32 2.49 -10.56 0.04
CA ILE A 32 2.66 -10.49 -1.40
C ILE A 32 2.74 -11.91 -1.97
N LYS A 33 1.97 -12.13 -3.04
CA LYS A 33 1.98 -13.41 -3.77
C LYS A 33 2.79 -13.26 -5.03
N GLN A 34 3.52 -14.31 -5.36
CA GLN A 34 4.37 -14.34 -6.54
C GLN A 34 3.86 -15.41 -7.50
N THR A 35 3.72 -15.05 -8.76
CA THR A 35 3.24 -15.96 -9.80
C THR A 35 4.16 -15.88 -11.00
N ALA A 36 4.57 -17.03 -11.52
CA ALA A 36 5.47 -17.07 -12.67
C ALA A 36 4.81 -16.47 -13.91
N LEU A 37 5.57 -15.66 -14.62
CA LEU A 37 5.15 -15.13 -15.91
C LEU A 37 5.47 -16.12 -17.03
N ALA A 38 4.69 -16.08 -18.11
CA ALA A 38 4.84 -17.03 -19.19
C ALA A 38 6.22 -17.01 -19.86
N ASN A 39 6.80 -15.81 -19.95
CA ASN A 39 8.09 -15.63 -20.64
C ASN A 39 9.26 -15.37 -19.69
N GLY A 40 9.10 -15.77 -18.43
CA GLY A 40 10.15 -15.61 -17.44
C GLY A 40 9.85 -14.47 -16.49
N GLY A 41 10.45 -14.55 -15.29
CA GLY A 41 10.21 -13.59 -14.23
C GLY A 41 8.91 -13.85 -13.48
N TYR A 42 8.52 -12.91 -12.66
CA TYR A 42 7.40 -13.08 -11.75
C TYR A 42 6.51 -11.85 -11.68
N ARG A 43 5.24 -12.10 -11.43
CA ARG A 43 4.24 -11.09 -11.06
C ARG A 43 4.06 -11.12 -9.54
N TYR A 44 3.96 -9.94 -8.96
CA TYR A 44 3.78 -9.76 -7.51
C TYR A 44 2.46 -9.06 -7.26
N GLU A 45 1.66 -9.58 -6.33
CA GLU A 45 0.34 -9.03 -6.04
C GLU A 45 0.02 -9.09 -4.56
N ALA A 46 -0.70 -8.07 -4.08
CA ALA A 46 -1.25 -8.06 -2.72
C ALA A 46 -2.60 -7.38 -2.75
N SER A 47 -3.59 -8.00 -2.11
CA SER A 47 -4.98 -7.50 -2.14
C SER A 47 -5.26 -6.59 -0.96
N LEU A 48 -6.09 -5.58 -1.21
CA LEU A 48 -6.63 -4.72 -0.18
C LEU A 48 -8.02 -5.21 0.22
N PRO A 49 -8.47 -4.88 1.44
CA PRO A 49 -9.82 -5.28 1.88
C PRO A 49 -10.94 -4.77 0.98
N ASP A 50 -10.72 -3.64 0.28
CA ASP A 50 -11.74 -3.06 -0.59
C ASP A 50 -11.74 -3.68 -2.00
N GLY A 51 -10.93 -4.71 -2.22
CA GLY A 51 -10.90 -5.42 -3.50
C GLY A 51 -9.87 -4.91 -4.48
N ARG A 52 -9.22 -3.79 -4.20
CA ARG A 52 -8.14 -3.32 -5.06
C ARG A 52 -6.88 -4.14 -4.84
N THR A 53 -5.97 -4.11 -5.80
CA THR A 53 -4.79 -4.95 -5.78
C THR A 53 -3.54 -4.15 -6.08
N TRP A 54 -2.55 -4.29 -5.22
CA TRP A 54 -1.18 -3.90 -5.53
C TRP A 54 -0.64 -4.89 -6.55
N ALA A 55 0.00 -4.40 -7.59
CA ALA A 55 0.51 -5.30 -8.62
C ALA A 55 1.79 -4.76 -9.24
N GLY A 56 2.67 -5.67 -9.62
CA GLY A 56 3.88 -5.34 -10.33
C GLY A 56 4.50 -6.59 -10.94
N GLU A 57 5.42 -6.38 -11.88
CA GLU A 57 6.10 -7.49 -12.54
C GLU A 57 7.58 -7.21 -12.64
N ASN A 58 8.38 -8.26 -12.51
CA ASN A 58 9.81 -8.18 -12.79
C ASN A 58 10.16 -9.36 -13.69
N PRO A 59 10.32 -9.11 -14.99
CA PRO A 59 10.59 -10.19 -15.96
C PRO A 59 11.97 -10.84 -15.77
N LEU A 60 12.84 -10.26 -14.98
CA LEU A 60 14.17 -10.80 -14.72
C LEU A 60 14.28 -11.47 -13.36
N ALA A 61 13.20 -11.46 -12.56
CA ALA A 61 13.27 -11.97 -11.20
C ALA A 61 13.31 -13.49 -11.16
N PRO A 62 14.26 -14.08 -10.42
CA PRO A 62 14.15 -15.48 -10.04
C PRO A 62 13.16 -15.65 -8.87
N ALA A 63 12.78 -16.89 -8.60
CA ALA A 63 11.82 -17.19 -7.56
C ALA A 63 12.27 -16.73 -6.18
N SER A 64 13.55 -16.59 -5.95
CA SER A 64 14.09 -16.24 -4.63
C SER A 64 13.87 -14.78 -4.23
N TYR A 65 13.55 -13.90 -5.16
CA TYR A 65 13.46 -12.47 -4.84
C TYR A 65 12.42 -12.16 -3.77
N LEU A 66 11.28 -12.81 -3.81
CA LEU A 66 10.24 -12.53 -2.82
C LEU A 66 10.69 -12.88 -1.40
N ALA A 67 11.37 -14.00 -1.25
CA ALA A 67 11.85 -14.42 0.07
C ALA A 67 13.00 -13.54 0.58
N ASP A 68 13.80 -13.00 -0.32
CA ASP A 68 15.01 -12.27 0.04
C ASP A 68 14.77 -10.79 0.26
N ALA A 69 13.71 -10.22 -0.30
CA ALA A 69 13.49 -8.79 -0.30
C ALA A 69 12.64 -8.35 0.90
N THR A 70 12.95 -7.14 1.40
CA THR A 70 12.16 -6.48 2.42
C THR A 70 11.79 -5.09 1.94
N PHE A 71 10.82 -4.47 2.59
CA PHE A 71 10.39 -3.14 2.21
C PHE A 71 11.56 -2.15 2.25
N HIS A 72 11.66 -1.34 1.21
CA HIS A 72 12.71 -0.33 1.11
C HIS A 72 12.15 1.09 1.02
N ASP A 73 11.21 1.35 0.14
CA ASP A 73 10.67 2.70 -0.03
C ASP A 73 9.29 2.72 -0.64
N ALA A 74 8.64 3.88 -0.49
CA ALA A 74 7.37 4.17 -1.11
C ALA A 74 7.46 5.50 -1.85
N ARG A 75 6.77 5.58 -2.98
CA ARG A 75 6.78 6.76 -3.84
C ARG A 75 5.39 7.04 -4.37
N TYR A 76 4.99 8.31 -4.39
CA TYR A 76 3.74 8.73 -4.99
C TYR A 76 3.99 9.52 -6.26
N ASP A 77 3.27 9.17 -7.32
CA ASP A 77 3.29 9.90 -8.59
C ASP A 77 1.95 10.58 -8.78
N ALA A 78 1.94 11.90 -8.70
CA ALA A 78 0.70 12.66 -8.80
C ALA A 78 0.10 12.61 -10.21
N SER A 79 0.91 12.46 -11.23
CA SER A 79 0.41 12.43 -12.62
C SER A 79 -0.40 11.18 -12.93
N THR A 80 -0.05 10.05 -12.32
CA THR A 80 -0.77 8.79 -12.49
C THR A 80 -1.62 8.43 -11.28
N LYS A 81 -1.51 9.20 -10.21
CA LYS A 81 -2.17 8.94 -8.93
C LYS A 81 -1.83 7.54 -8.43
N ALA A 82 -0.56 7.21 -8.49
CA ALA A 82 -0.08 5.87 -8.14
C ALA A 82 0.88 5.92 -6.97
N VAL A 83 0.76 4.94 -6.09
CA VAL A 83 1.76 4.68 -5.06
C VAL A 83 2.53 3.44 -5.48
N THR A 84 3.86 3.52 -5.49
CA THR A 84 4.72 2.39 -5.80
C THR A 84 5.55 2.07 -4.57
N CYS A 85 5.53 0.80 -4.17
CA CYS A 85 6.29 0.28 -3.05
C CYS A 85 7.40 -0.60 -3.60
N THR A 86 8.63 -0.36 -3.16
CA THR A 86 9.80 -1.09 -3.64
C THR A 86 10.38 -1.93 -2.51
N TYR A 87 10.78 -3.14 -2.87
CA TYR A 87 11.34 -4.13 -1.96
C TYR A 87 12.71 -4.54 -2.48
N LYS A 88 13.68 -4.62 -1.58
CA LYS A 88 15.05 -4.94 -1.96
C LYS A 88 15.64 -5.95 -0.99
N GLY A 89 16.57 -6.75 -1.50
CA GLY A 89 17.35 -7.66 -0.70
C GLY A 89 18.47 -6.96 0.04
N PRO A 90 19.24 -7.69 0.85
CA PRO A 90 20.39 -7.14 1.54
C PRO A 90 21.47 -6.69 0.55
N MET A 91 22.46 -5.96 1.04
CA MET A 91 23.45 -5.30 0.19
C MET A 91 24.19 -6.23 -0.77
N ASN A 92 24.39 -7.48 -0.40
CA ASN A 92 25.08 -8.45 -1.23
C ASN A 92 24.15 -9.26 -2.12
N ASN A 93 22.91 -8.83 -2.25
CA ASN A 93 21.86 -9.54 -2.97
C ASN A 93 21.11 -8.52 -3.82
N ASP A 94 20.95 -8.80 -5.10
CA ASP A 94 20.30 -7.88 -6.02
C ASP A 94 18.79 -8.09 -6.15
N ALA A 95 18.18 -8.78 -5.19
CA ALA A 95 16.73 -8.96 -5.19
C ALA A 95 16.03 -7.60 -5.19
N SER A 96 15.08 -7.43 -6.09
CA SER A 96 14.33 -6.20 -6.21
C SER A 96 13.02 -6.44 -6.95
N PHE A 97 11.93 -5.91 -6.40
CA PHE A 97 10.66 -5.85 -7.11
C PHE A 97 9.82 -4.72 -6.54
N SER A 98 8.79 -4.34 -7.27
CA SER A 98 7.88 -3.27 -6.85
C SER A 98 6.45 -3.68 -7.09
N VAL A 99 5.55 -3.14 -6.27
CA VAL A 99 4.11 -3.24 -6.50
C VAL A 99 3.52 -1.83 -6.50
N THR A 100 2.53 -1.61 -7.35
CA THR A 100 1.90 -0.30 -7.53
C THR A 100 0.41 -0.42 -7.32
N LEU A 101 -0.16 0.58 -6.67
CA LEU A 101 -1.59 0.73 -6.48
C LEU A 101 -2.03 2.02 -7.15
N LYS A 102 -3.00 1.95 -8.04
CA LYS A 102 -3.53 3.12 -8.75
C LYS A 102 -4.93 2.86 -9.27
N PRO A 103 -5.74 3.89 -9.46
CA PRO A 103 -5.49 5.25 -9.01
C PRO A 103 -5.83 5.39 -7.54
N ILE A 104 -5.16 6.30 -6.86
CA ILE A 104 -5.50 6.66 -5.49
C ILE A 104 -6.02 8.08 -5.48
N SER A 105 -7.31 8.23 -5.26
CA SER A 105 -7.95 9.54 -5.19
C SER A 105 -7.68 10.18 -3.84
N GLY A 106 -7.56 11.50 -3.86
CA GLY A 106 -7.44 12.24 -2.62
C GLY A 106 -6.21 11.89 -1.81
N TRP A 107 -5.08 11.65 -2.51
CA TRP A 107 -3.83 11.39 -1.85
C TRP A 107 -3.44 12.52 -0.92
N ASN A 108 -3.08 12.19 0.29
CA ASN A 108 -2.49 13.11 1.23
C ASN A 108 -1.37 12.39 1.95
N LEU A 109 -0.20 13.01 1.92
CA LEU A 109 0.91 12.50 2.71
C LEU A 109 0.65 12.78 4.18
N ILE A 110 0.87 11.78 5.02
CA ILE A 110 0.87 12.01 6.45
C ILE A 110 2.05 12.91 6.75
N PRO A 111 1.85 14.05 7.43
CA PRO A 111 2.91 15.04 7.62
C PRO A 111 3.84 14.62 8.75
N ILE A 112 4.61 13.57 8.52
CA ILE A 112 5.57 13.09 9.48
C ILE A 112 6.97 13.16 8.87
N ALA A 113 7.96 13.02 9.73
CA ALA A 113 9.34 13.31 9.37
C ALA A 113 9.92 12.38 8.32
N TYR A 114 9.30 11.23 8.11
CA TYR A 114 9.90 10.20 7.25
C TYR A 114 9.63 10.38 5.77
N TRP A 115 8.57 11.10 5.41
CA TRP A 115 8.31 11.44 4.02
C TRP A 115 9.09 12.67 3.62
N ARG A 116 9.70 12.62 2.45
CA ARG A 116 10.36 13.77 1.84
C ARG A 116 9.66 14.07 0.53
N GLY A 117 8.73 15.05 0.57
CA GLY A 117 7.85 15.26 -0.56
C GLY A 117 7.01 14.03 -0.83
N THR A 118 7.17 13.44 -2.00
CA THR A 118 6.41 12.25 -2.41
C THR A 118 7.20 10.95 -2.26
N TYR A 119 8.30 10.96 -1.52
CA TYR A 119 9.18 9.82 -1.35
C TYR A 119 9.39 9.51 0.13
N CYS A 120 9.34 8.24 0.49
CA CYS A 120 9.62 7.79 1.85
C CYS A 120 10.50 6.56 1.80
N GLU A 121 11.67 6.66 2.40
CA GLU A 121 12.60 5.54 2.49
C GLU A 121 12.81 5.20 3.96
N ASP A 122 12.41 4.00 4.36
CA ASP A 122 12.57 3.52 5.72
C ASP A 122 12.38 2.01 5.74
N ALA A 123 13.08 1.33 6.63
CA ALA A 123 12.90 -0.11 6.78
C ALA A 123 11.57 -0.46 7.44
N ASP A 124 10.99 0.47 8.19
CA ASP A 124 9.72 0.27 8.87
C ASP A 124 8.58 0.78 7.98
N ILE A 125 7.78 -0.14 7.48
CA ILE A 125 6.63 0.16 6.63
C ILE A 125 5.70 1.20 7.27
N ALA A 126 5.50 1.14 8.57
CA ALA A 126 4.58 2.03 9.25
C ALA A 126 5.01 3.49 9.16
N LYS A 127 6.29 3.75 8.99
CA LYS A 127 6.79 5.11 8.85
C LYS A 127 6.50 5.72 7.48
N CYS A 128 6.14 4.89 6.52
CA CYS A 128 5.76 5.34 5.19
C CYS A 128 4.25 5.21 4.96
N ALA A 129 3.47 5.41 6.01
CA ALA A 129 2.01 5.40 5.90
C ALA A 129 1.52 6.62 5.12
N PHE A 130 0.37 6.48 4.50
CA PHE A 130 -0.27 7.54 3.73
C PHE A 130 -1.77 7.48 3.89
N THR A 131 -2.44 8.62 3.69
CA THR A 131 -3.90 8.67 3.69
C THR A 131 -4.39 8.81 2.26
N HIS A 132 -5.60 8.28 2.03
CA HIS A 132 -6.25 8.34 0.71
C HIS A 132 -7.75 8.16 0.87
N ARG A 133 -8.49 8.37 -0.21
CA ARG A 133 -9.93 8.13 -0.23
C ARG A 133 -10.28 6.91 -1.03
#